data_425b9e703250ad212feb41986572f742
#
_entry.id   425b9e703250ad212feb41986572f742
#
_cell.length_a   1.000
_cell.length_b   1.000
_cell.length_c   1.000
_cell.angle_alpha   90.00
_cell.angle_beta   90.00
_cell.angle_gamma   90.00
#
_symmetry.space_group_name_H-M   'P 1'
#
loop_
_entity.id
_entity.type
_entity.pdbx_description
1 polymer ?
#
loop_
_entity_poly.entity_id
_entity_poly.type
_entity_poly.pdbx_seq_one_letter_code
_entity_poly.pdbx_strand_id
1 'polypeptide(L)'
;MHSEAADLILRSDAIFTAARNELFSGYVVIKNGAIAAMIANGEDIQPWRGESTRFIELGDRLICPGFCDNHTFFTGYMSMRRGVDLHAARDSNHALELLQAAENLLPEGKSLYGWGWSIARWGAVPDARLLDDAFPQRPVVAINDDKSYCWMNRAAVELYGFTAEECSAEARIALLDEMLADTAQLKKEMRAFMTRLAGQGITAIKDVCFNDAPRLMNAWDELEKEDALSLRVSIVSQPVSAPVDLAFGE
;
A
#
# COMPACT_ATOMS: atom_id res chain seq x y z
N MET A 1 -3.16 -23.96 -40.19
CA MET A 1 -2.97 -24.51 -38.84
C MET A 1 -2.49 -23.36 -37.96
N HIS A 2 -3.34 -22.83 -37.10
CA HIS A 2 -2.88 -21.83 -36.13
C HIS A 2 -1.91 -22.54 -35.21
N SER A 3 -0.70 -22.00 -35.10
CA SER A 3 0.31 -22.50 -34.15
C SER A 3 -0.30 -22.49 -32.73
N GLU A 4 -0.46 -23.66 -32.15
CA GLU A 4 -0.85 -23.82 -30.75
C GLU A 4 0.29 -23.49 -29.78
N ALA A 5 1.44 -23.03 -30.31
CA ALA A 5 2.63 -22.74 -29.56
C ALA A 5 2.36 -21.78 -28.41
N ALA A 6 2.86 -22.12 -27.23
CA ALA A 6 2.80 -21.31 -26.03
C ALA A 6 3.81 -20.16 -26.05
N ASP A 7 3.54 -19.10 -25.31
CA ASP A 7 4.50 -18.03 -25.08
C ASP A 7 5.56 -18.46 -24.04
N LEU A 8 5.11 -19.20 -23.02
CA LEU A 8 5.96 -19.66 -21.93
C LEU A 8 5.51 -21.02 -21.41
N ILE A 9 6.46 -21.90 -21.17
CA ILE A 9 6.25 -23.17 -20.48
C ILE A 9 7.15 -23.17 -19.23
N LEU A 10 6.54 -23.37 -18.07
CA LEU A 10 7.25 -23.58 -16.80
C LEU A 10 7.21 -25.05 -16.45
N ARG A 11 8.37 -25.63 -16.11
CA ARG A 11 8.47 -27.01 -15.63
C ARG A 11 8.86 -27.01 -14.16
N SER A 12 8.18 -27.82 -13.33
CA SER A 12 8.54 -28.01 -11.93
C SER A 12 8.13 -29.39 -11.42
N ASP A 13 8.85 -29.88 -10.42
CA ASP A 13 8.48 -31.07 -9.65
C ASP A 13 7.46 -30.77 -8.54
N ALA A 14 7.19 -29.50 -8.27
CA ALA A 14 6.31 -29.04 -7.20
C ALA A 14 5.36 -27.95 -7.72
N ILE A 15 4.21 -28.35 -8.29
CA ILE A 15 3.18 -27.43 -8.77
C ILE A 15 1.95 -27.54 -7.87
N PHE A 16 1.59 -26.43 -7.23
CA PHE A 16 0.39 -26.28 -6.40
C PHE A 16 -0.64 -25.43 -7.14
N THR A 17 -1.81 -26.01 -7.41
CA THR A 17 -2.86 -25.34 -8.20
C THR A 17 -3.89 -24.58 -7.37
N ALA A 18 -3.87 -24.75 -6.05
CA ALA A 18 -4.92 -24.35 -5.12
C ALA A 18 -6.31 -25.00 -5.35
N ALA A 19 -6.46 -25.80 -6.40
CA ALA A 19 -7.68 -26.59 -6.64
C ALA A 19 -7.69 -27.91 -5.85
N ARG A 20 -6.51 -28.38 -5.45
CA ARG A 20 -6.30 -29.60 -4.65
C ARG A 20 -5.18 -29.34 -3.64
N ASN A 21 -5.16 -30.12 -2.57
CA ASN A 21 -4.11 -30.03 -1.52
C ASN A 21 -2.84 -30.79 -1.88
N GLU A 22 -2.74 -31.31 -3.10
CA GLU A 22 -1.61 -32.11 -3.55
C GLU A 22 -0.75 -31.34 -4.53
N LEU A 23 0.56 -31.55 -4.45
CA LEU A 23 1.51 -31.09 -5.46
C LEU A 23 1.57 -32.11 -6.60
N PHE A 24 1.79 -31.66 -7.81
CA PHE A 24 2.12 -32.53 -8.93
C PHE A 24 3.40 -32.08 -9.63
N SER A 25 4.06 -33.00 -10.31
CA SER A 25 5.20 -32.74 -11.17
C SER A 25 4.74 -32.61 -12.61
N GLY A 26 5.16 -31.57 -13.31
CA GLY A 26 4.72 -31.34 -14.69
C GLY A 26 5.00 -29.94 -15.21
N TYR A 27 4.09 -29.44 -16.04
CA TYR A 27 4.26 -28.22 -16.80
C TYR A 27 3.06 -27.30 -16.63
N VAL A 28 3.33 -26.00 -16.52
CA VAL A 28 2.34 -24.93 -16.67
C VAL A 28 2.59 -24.25 -18.01
N VAL A 29 1.60 -24.34 -18.89
CA VAL A 29 1.65 -23.76 -20.25
C VAL A 29 0.92 -22.44 -20.25
N ILE A 30 1.58 -21.37 -20.67
CA ILE A 30 1.06 -20.01 -20.69
C ILE A 30 1.02 -19.52 -22.14
N LYS A 31 -0.15 -18.99 -22.54
CA LYS A 31 -0.41 -18.42 -23.85
C LYS A 31 -1.29 -17.19 -23.72
N ASN A 32 -0.91 -16.09 -24.35
CA ASN A 32 -1.64 -14.81 -24.32
C ASN A 32 -1.94 -14.35 -22.88
N GLY A 33 -0.96 -14.49 -21.98
CA GLY A 33 -1.08 -14.09 -20.58
C GLY A 33 -1.99 -14.96 -19.71
N ALA A 34 -2.50 -16.09 -20.21
CA ALA A 34 -3.36 -17.01 -19.49
C ALA A 34 -2.74 -18.42 -19.39
N ILE A 35 -3.11 -19.17 -18.35
CA ILE A 35 -2.78 -20.60 -18.27
C ILE A 35 -3.64 -21.35 -19.27
N ALA A 36 -3.00 -21.86 -20.34
CA ALA A 36 -3.65 -22.59 -21.42
C ALA A 36 -3.77 -24.08 -21.12
N ALA A 37 -2.80 -24.65 -20.41
CA ALA A 37 -2.81 -26.05 -20.03
C ALA A 37 -1.95 -26.31 -18.77
N MET A 38 -2.29 -27.40 -18.07
CA MET A 38 -1.48 -28.00 -17.04
C MET A 38 -1.26 -29.45 -17.42
N ILE A 39 -0.01 -29.85 -17.61
CA ILE A 39 0.38 -31.13 -18.22
C ILE A 39 1.22 -31.91 -17.23
N ALA A 40 0.86 -33.14 -16.95
CA ALA A 40 1.62 -33.96 -16.01
C ALA A 40 2.98 -34.39 -16.60
N ASN A 41 3.92 -34.67 -15.71
CA ASN A 41 5.23 -35.18 -16.13
C ASN A 41 5.06 -36.51 -16.87
N GLY A 42 5.72 -36.64 -18.04
CA GLY A 42 5.61 -37.78 -18.93
C GLY A 42 4.56 -37.66 -20.04
N GLU A 43 3.72 -36.65 -20.00
CA GLU A 43 2.79 -36.34 -21.11
C GLU A 43 3.48 -35.49 -22.19
N ASP A 44 2.89 -35.49 -23.40
CA ASP A 44 3.48 -34.80 -24.56
C ASP A 44 3.22 -33.30 -24.53
N ILE A 45 4.30 -32.51 -24.52
CA ILE A 45 4.28 -31.04 -24.58
C ILE A 45 4.64 -30.49 -25.95
N GLN A 46 4.98 -31.36 -26.94
CA GLN A 46 5.41 -30.91 -28.27
C GLN A 46 4.39 -30.04 -28.99
N PRO A 47 3.07 -30.25 -28.87
CA PRO A 47 2.08 -29.39 -29.49
C PRO A 47 2.16 -27.92 -29.00
N TRP A 48 2.67 -27.69 -27.80
CA TRP A 48 2.82 -26.37 -27.19
C TRP A 48 4.17 -25.71 -27.45
N ARG A 49 5.14 -26.45 -27.99
CA ARG A 49 6.47 -25.93 -28.28
C ARG A 49 6.52 -25.31 -29.68
N GLY A 50 7.01 -24.07 -29.78
CA GLY A 50 7.31 -23.35 -30.98
C GLY A 50 8.69 -22.68 -30.90
N GLU A 51 9.17 -22.12 -32.02
CA GLU A 51 10.48 -21.46 -32.07
C GLU A 51 10.59 -20.29 -31.08
N SER A 52 9.47 -19.59 -30.83
CA SER A 52 9.40 -18.45 -29.89
C SER A 52 9.01 -18.83 -28.45
N THR A 53 8.68 -20.10 -28.19
CA THR A 53 8.26 -20.53 -26.86
C THR A 53 9.41 -20.48 -25.88
N ARG A 54 9.28 -19.65 -24.85
CA ARG A 54 10.22 -19.60 -23.73
C ARG A 54 9.98 -20.79 -22.81
N PHE A 55 11.04 -21.55 -22.52
CA PHE A 55 10.98 -22.68 -21.60
C PHE A 55 11.84 -22.39 -20.36
N ILE A 56 11.25 -22.57 -19.15
CA ILE A 56 11.95 -22.38 -17.87
C ILE A 56 11.84 -23.65 -17.07
N GLU A 57 12.99 -24.26 -16.80
CA GLU A 57 13.13 -25.39 -15.87
C GLU A 57 13.35 -24.87 -14.46
N LEU A 58 12.46 -25.20 -13.52
CA LEU A 58 12.50 -24.75 -12.14
C LEU A 58 12.95 -25.84 -11.15
N GLY A 59 13.04 -27.09 -11.60
CA GLY A 59 13.43 -28.23 -10.77
C GLY A 59 12.43 -28.45 -9.62
N ASP A 60 12.89 -28.39 -8.40
CA ASP A 60 12.12 -28.58 -7.16
C ASP A 60 11.44 -27.31 -6.63
N ARG A 61 11.59 -26.18 -7.33
CA ARG A 61 10.97 -24.93 -6.91
C ARG A 61 9.46 -24.98 -7.05
N LEU A 62 8.78 -24.51 -6.02
CA LEU A 62 7.32 -24.43 -6.01
C LEU A 62 6.79 -23.46 -7.07
N ILE A 63 5.86 -23.91 -7.90
CA ILE A 63 4.98 -23.06 -8.68
C ILE A 63 3.62 -23.03 -7.95
N CYS A 64 3.13 -21.85 -7.64
CA CYS A 64 1.81 -21.65 -7.05
C CYS A 64 1.14 -20.40 -7.64
N PRO A 65 -0.19 -20.26 -7.49
CA PRO A 65 -0.87 -19.01 -7.78
C PRO A 65 -0.27 -17.86 -6.98
N GLY A 66 -0.22 -16.67 -7.59
CA GLY A 66 0.21 -15.48 -6.88
C GLY A 66 -0.74 -15.16 -5.72
N PHE A 67 -0.19 -14.63 -4.64
CA PHE A 67 -0.96 -14.27 -3.46
C PHE A 67 -1.86 -13.05 -3.73
N CYS A 68 -3.02 -13.05 -3.11
CA CYS A 68 -3.92 -11.90 -3.06
C CYS A 68 -4.04 -11.44 -1.61
N ASP A 69 -3.62 -10.21 -1.33
CA ASP A 69 -3.91 -9.58 -0.05
C ASP A 69 -5.29 -8.94 -0.11
N ASN A 70 -6.24 -9.55 0.61
CA ASN A 70 -7.65 -9.17 0.57
C ASN A 70 -8.03 -8.02 1.50
N HIS A 71 -7.09 -7.49 2.28
CA HIS A 71 -7.37 -6.42 3.24
C HIS A 71 -6.12 -5.56 3.46
N THR A 72 -5.87 -4.66 2.53
CA THR A 72 -4.75 -3.72 2.63
C THR A 72 -5.25 -2.32 2.92
N PHE A 73 -4.44 -1.55 3.65
CA PHE A 73 -4.57 -0.10 3.76
C PHE A 73 -3.39 0.54 3.02
N PHE A 74 -3.31 0.28 1.73
CA PHE A 74 -2.21 0.74 0.89
C PHE A 74 -2.05 2.26 0.97
N THR A 75 -3.17 3.00 0.91
CA THR A 75 -3.22 4.45 1.06
C THR A 75 -2.63 4.92 2.37
N GLY A 76 -3.14 4.41 3.46
CA GLY A 76 -2.69 4.77 4.80
C GLY A 76 -1.18 4.51 4.95
N TYR A 77 -0.70 3.40 4.40
CA TYR A 77 0.72 3.09 4.39
C TYR A 77 1.54 4.11 3.58
N MET A 78 1.07 4.50 2.39
CA MET A 78 1.76 5.50 1.57
C MET A 78 1.79 6.87 2.24
N SER A 79 0.70 7.29 2.89
CA SER A 79 0.63 8.54 3.64
C SER A 79 1.60 8.52 4.84
N MET A 80 1.60 7.46 5.63
CA MET A 80 2.47 7.34 6.81
C MET A 80 3.96 7.39 6.44
N ARG A 81 4.36 6.85 5.29
CA ARG A 81 5.75 6.94 4.80
C ARG A 81 6.24 8.36 4.53
N ARG A 82 5.36 9.33 4.41
CA ARG A 82 5.69 10.74 4.18
C ARG A 82 5.88 11.53 5.48
N GLY A 83 5.41 10.99 6.58
CA GLY A 83 5.60 11.56 7.91
C GLY A 83 6.85 11.03 8.60
N VAL A 84 7.25 11.72 9.66
CA VAL A 84 8.33 11.28 10.55
C VAL A 84 7.86 10.11 11.40
N ASP A 85 8.59 9.01 11.38
CA ASP A 85 8.33 7.86 12.24
C ASP A 85 8.76 8.18 13.69
N LEU A 86 7.78 8.28 14.59
CA LEU A 86 7.98 8.59 16.00
C LEU A 86 7.86 7.36 16.90
N HIS A 87 7.74 6.14 16.35
CA HIS A 87 7.62 4.93 17.16
C HIS A 87 8.81 4.70 18.10
N ALA A 88 10.00 5.09 17.67
CA ALA A 88 11.21 4.99 18.48
C ALA A 88 11.41 6.16 19.44
N ALA A 89 10.56 7.20 19.40
CA ALA A 89 10.67 8.33 20.31
C ALA A 89 10.34 7.91 21.75
N ARG A 90 11.25 8.22 22.66
CA ARG A 90 11.15 7.84 24.08
C ARG A 90 10.19 8.74 24.86
N ASP A 91 10.12 9.98 24.44
CA ASP A 91 9.31 11.05 25.04
C ASP A 91 9.06 12.17 24.00
N SER A 92 8.31 13.19 24.41
CA SER A 92 7.98 14.34 23.56
C SER A 92 9.21 15.15 23.10
N ASN A 93 10.26 15.24 23.91
CA ASN A 93 11.49 15.97 23.56
C ASN A 93 12.25 15.22 22.44
N HIS A 94 12.39 13.90 22.57
CA HIS A 94 13.02 13.10 21.53
C HIS A 94 12.19 13.09 20.22
N ALA A 95 10.86 13.10 20.31
CA ALA A 95 10.01 13.28 19.14
C ALA A 95 10.24 14.65 18.48
N LEU A 96 10.40 15.71 19.29
CA LEU A 96 10.69 17.04 18.79
C LEU A 96 12.02 17.09 18.02
N GLU A 97 13.07 16.46 18.55
CA GLU A 97 14.37 16.34 17.86
C GLU A 97 14.24 15.66 16.48
N LEU A 98 13.45 14.59 16.40
CA LEU A 98 13.19 13.88 15.14
C LEU A 98 12.41 14.76 14.14
N LEU A 99 11.42 15.49 14.62
CA LEU A 99 10.62 16.41 13.80
C LEU A 99 11.49 17.58 13.28
N GLN A 100 12.34 18.18 14.12
CA GLN A 100 13.26 19.24 13.74
C GLN A 100 14.29 18.77 12.69
N ALA A 101 14.82 17.56 12.85
CA ALA A 101 15.73 16.99 11.87
C ALA A 101 15.06 16.82 10.48
N ALA A 102 13.78 16.44 10.45
CA ALA A 102 13.02 16.27 9.23
C ALA A 102 12.59 17.61 8.60
N GLU A 103 12.36 18.65 9.40
CA GLU A 103 11.97 19.97 8.91
C GLU A 103 12.94 20.53 7.88
N ASN A 104 14.24 20.35 8.13
CA ASN A 104 15.31 20.83 7.25
C ASN A 104 15.31 20.20 5.85
N LEU A 105 14.57 19.09 5.67
CA LEU A 105 14.44 18.37 4.41
C LEU A 105 13.17 18.73 3.65
N LEU A 106 12.26 19.48 4.28
CA LEU A 106 10.97 19.84 3.70
C LEU A 106 11.02 21.21 3.03
N PRO A 107 10.35 21.37 1.88
CA PRO A 107 10.17 22.68 1.27
C PRO A 107 9.46 23.66 2.22
N GLU A 108 9.75 24.95 2.04
CA GLU A 108 9.05 26.01 2.76
C GLU A 108 7.53 25.95 2.49
N GLY A 109 6.72 26.26 3.49
CA GLY A 109 5.25 26.27 3.41
C GLY A 109 4.58 24.88 3.42
N LYS A 110 5.34 23.77 3.48
CA LYS A 110 4.78 22.45 3.63
C LYS A 110 4.58 22.11 5.10
N SER A 111 3.46 21.45 5.41
CA SER A 111 3.20 20.92 6.75
C SER A 111 4.17 19.78 7.08
N LEU A 112 4.56 19.70 8.35
CA LEU A 112 5.37 18.61 8.88
C LEU A 112 4.45 17.60 9.57
N TYR A 113 4.52 16.35 9.13
CA TYR A 113 3.74 15.26 9.69
C TYR A 113 4.62 14.29 10.46
N GLY A 114 4.09 13.78 11.58
CA GLY A 114 4.66 12.69 12.34
C GLY A 114 3.62 11.64 12.66
N TRP A 115 4.04 10.44 13.01
CA TRP A 115 3.13 9.35 13.36
C TRP A 115 3.79 8.34 14.30
N GLY A 116 2.96 7.64 15.10
CA GLY A 116 3.43 6.52 15.90
C GLY A 116 3.96 6.86 17.28
N TRP A 117 3.83 8.10 17.76
CA TRP A 117 4.09 8.40 19.17
C TRP A 117 3.01 7.74 20.08
N SER A 118 3.28 7.56 21.36
CA SER A 118 2.41 6.74 22.21
C SER A 118 2.16 7.36 23.56
N ILE A 119 0.89 7.60 23.87
CA ILE A 119 0.46 8.04 25.22
C ILE A 119 0.86 6.98 26.27
N ALA A 120 0.67 5.69 25.94
CA ALA A 120 1.00 4.61 26.87
C ALA A 120 2.50 4.54 27.21
N ARG A 121 3.37 4.83 26.24
CA ARG A 121 4.83 4.85 26.43
C ARG A 121 5.33 6.11 27.11
N TRP A 122 4.73 7.26 26.78
CA TRP A 122 5.16 8.55 27.32
C TRP A 122 4.50 8.91 28.65
N GLY A 123 3.42 8.23 29.02
CA GLY A 123 2.67 8.42 30.26
C GLY A 123 1.73 9.63 30.27
N ALA A 124 1.76 10.46 29.22
CA ALA A 124 0.89 11.63 29.09
C ALA A 124 0.76 12.06 27.62
N VAL A 125 -0.27 12.85 27.35
CA VAL A 125 -0.41 13.62 26.10
C VAL A 125 0.65 14.73 26.10
N PRO A 126 1.41 14.91 25.01
CA PRO A 126 2.43 15.95 24.94
C PRO A 126 1.82 17.36 24.89
N ASP A 127 2.51 18.32 25.48
CA ASP A 127 2.10 19.73 25.45
C ASP A 127 2.26 20.32 24.03
N ALA A 128 1.19 20.91 23.51
CA ALA A 128 1.21 21.58 22.19
C ALA A 128 2.21 22.72 22.11
N ARG A 129 2.50 23.40 23.25
CA ARG A 129 3.47 24.49 23.32
C ARG A 129 4.87 24.08 22.90
N LEU A 130 5.25 22.82 23.08
CA LEU A 130 6.54 22.31 22.60
C LEU A 130 6.66 22.42 21.07
N LEU A 131 5.58 22.17 20.37
CA LEU A 131 5.53 22.35 18.91
C LEU A 131 5.41 23.81 18.52
N ASP A 132 4.66 24.64 19.26
CA ASP A 132 4.53 26.08 19.01
C ASP A 132 5.89 26.79 19.10
N ASP A 133 6.67 26.45 20.13
CA ASP A 133 7.99 27.04 20.36
C ASP A 133 9.03 26.59 19.30
N ALA A 134 8.96 25.34 18.90
CA ALA A 134 9.91 24.78 17.93
C ALA A 134 9.56 25.12 16.47
N PHE A 135 8.26 25.22 16.16
CA PHE A 135 7.75 25.42 14.80
C PHE A 135 6.69 26.54 14.78
N PRO A 136 7.07 27.80 15.03
CA PRO A 136 6.10 28.89 15.24
C PRO A 136 5.24 29.21 14.01
N GLN A 137 5.73 28.89 12.82
CA GLN A 137 5.04 29.20 11.56
C GLN A 137 4.73 27.98 10.70
N ARG A 138 5.40 26.85 10.95
CA ARG A 138 5.19 25.64 10.18
C ARG A 138 4.09 24.81 10.83
N PRO A 139 3.01 24.46 10.09
CA PRO A 139 2.01 23.51 10.61
C PRO A 139 2.63 22.15 10.90
N VAL A 140 2.44 21.66 12.14
CA VAL A 140 2.92 20.33 12.57
C VAL A 140 1.76 19.53 13.11
N VAL A 141 1.62 18.30 12.61
CA VAL A 141 0.63 17.32 13.08
C VAL A 141 1.32 15.98 13.29
N ALA A 142 1.27 15.45 14.50
CA ALA A 142 1.78 14.12 14.82
C ALA A 142 0.65 13.23 15.36
N ILE A 143 0.32 12.18 14.61
CA ILE A 143 -0.74 11.23 14.96
C ILE A 143 -0.15 10.12 15.83
N ASN A 144 -0.81 9.78 16.93
CA ASN A 144 -0.36 8.73 17.84
C ASN A 144 -0.54 7.31 17.25
N ASP A 145 0.02 6.31 17.91
CA ASP A 145 0.09 4.91 17.44
C ASP A 145 -1.29 4.26 17.29
N ASP A 146 -2.24 4.55 18.18
CA ASP A 146 -3.63 4.04 18.12
C ASP A 146 -4.57 4.95 17.31
N LYS A 147 -4.05 6.06 16.76
CA LYS A 147 -4.78 7.06 15.95
C LYS A 147 -5.93 7.76 16.67
N SER A 148 -5.93 7.76 18.00
CA SER A 148 -6.95 8.41 18.83
C SER A 148 -6.69 9.90 19.04
N TYR A 149 -5.45 10.36 18.82
CA TYR A 149 -5.03 11.72 19.13
C TYR A 149 -4.06 12.32 18.11
N CYS A 150 -4.20 13.63 17.86
CA CYS A 150 -3.29 14.41 17.04
C CYS A 150 -2.55 15.44 17.92
N TRP A 151 -1.24 15.32 18.06
CA TRP A 151 -0.42 16.36 18.66
C TRP A 151 -0.15 17.44 17.62
N MET A 152 -0.70 18.65 17.83
CA MET A 152 -0.73 19.73 16.84
C MET A 152 -0.26 21.04 17.46
N ASN A 153 0.42 21.87 16.65
CA ASN A 153 0.71 23.26 17.02
C ASN A 153 -0.39 24.21 16.56
N ARG A 154 -0.31 25.47 17.00
CA ARG A 154 -1.25 26.53 16.62
C ARG A 154 -1.35 26.73 15.12
N ALA A 155 -0.21 26.73 14.40
CA ALA A 155 -0.19 26.90 12.96
C ALA A 155 -0.97 25.79 12.23
N ALA A 156 -0.93 24.55 12.74
CA ALA A 156 -1.73 23.45 12.20
C ALA A 156 -3.22 23.61 12.53
N VAL A 157 -3.56 24.01 13.74
CA VAL A 157 -4.96 24.30 14.12
C VAL A 157 -5.55 25.40 13.25
N GLU A 158 -4.81 26.47 13.01
CA GLU A 158 -5.25 27.58 12.13
C GLU A 158 -5.42 27.13 10.66
N LEU A 159 -4.51 26.28 10.16
CA LEU A 159 -4.55 25.80 8.78
C LEU A 159 -5.70 24.81 8.55
N TYR A 160 -5.89 23.85 9.46
CA TYR A 160 -6.82 22.74 9.27
C TYR A 160 -8.21 22.99 9.88
N GLY A 161 -8.35 23.98 10.76
CA GLY A 161 -9.62 24.38 11.32
C GLY A 161 -10.20 23.45 12.40
N PHE A 162 -9.36 22.59 13.01
CA PHE A 162 -9.74 21.74 14.14
C PHE A 162 -8.61 21.62 15.16
N THR A 163 -8.95 21.34 16.43
CA THR A 163 -8.01 21.13 17.52
C THR A 163 -7.64 19.65 17.67
N ALA A 164 -6.67 19.36 18.52
CA ALA A 164 -6.26 17.99 18.84
C ALA A 164 -7.43 17.14 19.37
N GLU A 165 -8.31 17.72 20.18
CA GLU A 165 -9.50 17.08 20.74
C GLU A 165 -10.62 16.88 19.70
N GLU A 166 -10.67 17.73 18.66
CA GLU A 166 -11.63 17.68 17.58
C GLU A 166 -11.14 16.85 16.39
N CYS A 167 -9.98 16.21 16.50
CA CYS A 167 -9.39 15.40 15.43
C CYS A 167 -10.21 14.12 15.19
N SER A 168 -11.35 14.29 14.51
CA SER A 168 -12.25 13.21 14.12
C SER A 168 -11.62 12.25 13.12
N ALA A 169 -12.29 11.13 12.83
CA ALA A 169 -11.85 10.21 11.78
C ALA A 169 -11.78 10.91 10.41
N GLU A 170 -12.76 11.74 10.09
CA GLU A 170 -12.84 12.53 8.87
C GLU A 170 -11.67 13.52 8.76
N ALA A 171 -11.36 14.24 9.86
CA ALA A 171 -10.24 15.16 9.92
C ALA A 171 -8.91 14.45 9.65
N ARG A 172 -8.70 13.27 10.27
CA ARG A 172 -7.48 12.46 10.04
C ARG A 172 -7.36 11.98 8.60
N ILE A 173 -8.47 11.59 7.97
CA ILE A 173 -8.47 11.17 6.57
C ILE A 173 -8.13 12.34 5.66
N ALA A 174 -8.68 13.51 5.91
CA ALA A 174 -8.35 14.73 5.16
C ALA A 174 -6.85 15.07 5.27
N LEU A 175 -6.26 14.93 6.47
CA LEU A 175 -4.82 15.08 6.66
C LEU A 175 -4.01 14.06 5.86
N LEU A 176 -4.41 12.78 5.90
CA LEU A 176 -3.76 11.72 5.13
C LEU A 176 -3.83 11.99 3.63
N ASP A 177 -4.97 12.46 3.13
CA ASP A 177 -5.13 12.83 1.72
C ASP A 177 -4.25 14.03 1.34
N GLU A 178 -4.12 15.03 2.23
CA GLU A 178 -3.23 16.18 2.00
C GLU A 178 -1.76 15.77 1.93
N MET A 179 -1.33 14.79 2.72
CA MET A 179 0.02 14.22 2.65
C MET A 179 0.31 13.61 1.26
N LEU A 180 -0.72 13.26 0.49
CA LEU A 180 -0.62 12.70 -0.85
C LEU A 180 -0.75 13.75 -1.98
N ALA A 181 -0.70 15.04 -1.66
CA ALA A 181 -0.94 16.13 -2.62
C ALA A 181 0.02 16.16 -3.82
N ASP A 182 1.26 15.65 -3.67
CA ASP A 182 2.17 15.46 -4.80
C ASP A 182 1.84 14.16 -5.54
N THR A 183 0.95 14.24 -6.51
CA THR A 183 0.48 13.08 -7.29
C THR A 183 1.61 12.41 -8.09
N ALA A 184 2.56 13.15 -8.62
CA ALA A 184 3.66 12.58 -9.40
C ALA A 184 4.57 11.74 -8.50
N GLN A 185 4.94 12.26 -7.34
CA GLN A 185 5.71 11.51 -6.35
C GLN A 185 4.91 10.32 -5.80
N LEU A 186 3.61 10.49 -5.54
CA LEU A 186 2.73 9.40 -5.11
C LEU A 186 2.74 8.24 -6.11
N LYS A 187 2.50 8.49 -7.38
CA LYS A 187 2.52 7.45 -8.43
C LYS A 187 3.88 6.74 -8.52
N LYS A 188 4.98 7.47 -8.40
CA LYS A 188 6.32 6.88 -8.37
C LYS A 188 6.49 5.92 -7.19
N GLU A 189 6.07 6.32 -6.01
CA GLU A 189 6.12 5.50 -4.80
C GLU A 189 5.20 4.28 -4.89
N MET A 190 3.99 4.45 -5.42
CA MET A 190 3.04 3.36 -5.66
C MET A 190 3.63 2.29 -6.60
N ARG A 191 4.24 2.70 -7.72
CA ARG A 191 4.92 1.78 -8.65
C ARG A 191 6.04 1.01 -7.96
N ALA A 192 6.89 1.70 -7.22
CA ALA A 192 8.00 1.06 -6.50
C ALA A 192 7.50 0.06 -5.45
N PHE A 193 6.41 0.40 -4.75
CA PHE A 193 5.83 -0.48 -3.74
C PHE A 193 5.14 -1.71 -4.37
N MET A 194 4.38 -1.52 -5.44
CA MET A 194 3.79 -2.63 -6.20
C MET A 194 4.87 -3.60 -6.71
N THR A 195 5.98 -3.08 -7.25
CA THR A 195 7.12 -3.90 -7.68
C THR A 195 7.68 -4.73 -6.52
N ARG A 196 7.80 -4.14 -5.33
CA ARG A 196 8.25 -4.84 -4.12
C ARG A 196 7.27 -5.95 -3.72
N LEU A 197 5.96 -5.69 -3.73
CA LEU A 197 4.93 -6.68 -3.43
C LEU A 197 4.96 -7.84 -4.44
N ALA A 198 5.08 -7.54 -5.74
CA ALA A 198 5.21 -8.54 -6.79
C ALA A 198 6.44 -9.43 -6.58
N GLY A 199 7.58 -8.85 -6.15
CA GLY A 199 8.79 -9.59 -5.79
C GLY A 199 8.61 -10.52 -4.57
N GLN A 200 7.57 -10.32 -3.77
CA GLN A 200 7.18 -11.19 -2.65
C GLN A 200 6.09 -12.21 -3.03
N GLY A 201 5.70 -12.26 -4.31
CA GLY A 201 4.67 -13.17 -4.80
C GLY A 201 3.23 -12.64 -4.65
N ILE A 202 3.03 -11.40 -4.20
CA ILE A 202 1.72 -10.76 -4.15
C ILE A 202 1.40 -10.22 -5.53
N THR A 203 0.35 -10.73 -6.15
CA THR A 203 -0.06 -10.37 -7.52
C THR A 203 -1.41 -9.64 -7.58
N ALA A 204 -2.10 -9.56 -6.44
CA ALA A 204 -3.34 -8.84 -6.30
C ALA A 204 -3.47 -8.24 -4.89
N ILE A 205 -4.14 -7.10 -4.80
CA ILE A 205 -4.49 -6.45 -3.53
C ILE A 205 -5.95 -5.98 -3.57
N LYS A 206 -6.58 -5.97 -2.39
CA LYS A 206 -7.80 -5.21 -2.14
C LYS A 206 -7.47 -4.06 -1.22
N ASP A 207 -7.43 -2.85 -1.77
CA ASP A 207 -7.15 -1.64 -1.00
C ASP A 207 -8.44 -1.08 -0.40
N VAL A 208 -8.46 -0.97 0.91
CA VAL A 208 -9.58 -0.34 1.65
C VAL A 208 -9.32 1.16 1.66
N CYS A 209 -10.06 1.89 0.85
CA CYS A 209 -9.97 3.33 0.72
C CYS A 209 -11.16 4.01 1.37
N PHE A 210 -10.91 5.16 1.99
CA PHE A 210 -11.98 6.00 2.45
C PHE A 210 -12.49 6.90 1.30
N ASN A 211 -13.80 7.09 1.21
CA ASN A 211 -14.42 7.91 0.16
C ASN A 211 -13.89 9.35 0.14
N ASP A 212 -13.38 9.82 1.28
CA ASP A 212 -12.91 11.19 1.49
C ASP A 212 -11.41 11.36 1.13
N ALA A 213 -10.81 10.38 0.44
CA ALA A 213 -9.42 10.43 -0.05
C ALA A 213 -9.35 10.45 -1.60
N PRO A 214 -9.83 11.52 -2.28
CA PRO A 214 -9.94 11.56 -3.73
C PRO A 214 -8.59 11.51 -4.46
N ARG A 215 -7.51 12.02 -3.85
CA ARG A 215 -6.19 12.02 -4.49
C ARG A 215 -5.64 10.63 -4.72
N LEU A 216 -5.90 9.73 -3.78
CA LEU A 216 -5.49 8.35 -3.93
C LEU A 216 -6.28 7.63 -5.03
N MET A 217 -7.61 7.79 -5.01
CA MET A 217 -8.48 7.20 -6.04
C MET A 217 -8.02 7.65 -7.42
N ASN A 218 -7.78 8.95 -7.60
CA ASN A 218 -7.27 9.51 -8.85
C ASN A 218 -5.91 8.94 -9.23
N ALA A 219 -5.02 8.71 -8.27
CA ALA A 219 -3.70 8.13 -8.56
C ALA A 219 -3.80 6.68 -9.06
N TRP A 220 -4.72 5.88 -8.54
CA TRP A 220 -5.01 4.55 -9.05
C TRP A 220 -5.55 4.59 -10.48
N ASP A 221 -6.55 5.45 -10.76
CA ASP A 221 -7.14 5.63 -12.09
C ASP A 221 -6.10 6.08 -13.12
N GLU A 222 -5.20 6.99 -12.74
CA GLU A 222 -4.12 7.44 -13.62
C GLU A 222 -3.12 6.31 -13.91
N LEU A 223 -2.74 5.52 -12.90
CA LEU A 223 -1.84 4.38 -13.09
C LEU A 223 -2.45 3.30 -13.97
N GLU A 224 -3.76 3.06 -13.87
CA GLU A 224 -4.47 2.13 -14.75
C GLU A 224 -4.47 2.63 -16.20
N LYS A 225 -4.81 3.90 -16.44
CA LYS A 225 -4.79 4.53 -17.78
C LYS A 225 -3.41 4.54 -18.41
N GLU A 226 -2.35 4.59 -17.62
CA GLU A 226 -0.95 4.53 -18.05
C GLU A 226 -0.44 3.10 -18.26
N ASP A 227 -1.27 2.06 -18.07
CA ASP A 227 -0.87 0.64 -18.07
C ASP A 227 0.30 0.35 -17.13
N ALA A 228 0.31 1.03 -15.98
CA ALA A 228 1.43 1.03 -15.04
C ALA A 228 1.16 0.21 -13.76
N LEU A 229 0.05 -0.55 -13.73
CA LEU A 229 -0.27 -1.43 -12.62
C LEU A 229 0.47 -2.77 -12.78
N SER A 230 1.42 -3.06 -11.91
CA SER A 230 2.10 -4.36 -11.85
C SER A 230 1.37 -5.40 -10.99
N LEU A 231 0.26 -5.02 -10.35
CA LEU A 231 -0.64 -5.87 -9.57
C LEU A 231 -2.08 -5.65 -10.04
N ARG A 232 -2.93 -6.65 -9.84
CA ARG A 232 -4.38 -6.44 -9.91
C ARG A 232 -4.82 -5.70 -8.66
N VAL A 233 -5.48 -4.57 -8.83
CA VAL A 233 -5.96 -3.73 -7.74
C VAL A 233 -7.48 -3.71 -7.74
N SER A 234 -8.07 -4.05 -6.60
CA SER A 234 -9.50 -3.86 -6.34
C SER A 234 -9.63 -2.85 -5.22
N ILE A 235 -10.42 -1.81 -5.42
CA ILE A 235 -10.66 -0.79 -4.41
C ILE A 235 -11.97 -1.11 -3.71
N VAL A 236 -11.91 -1.17 -2.37
CA VAL A 236 -13.08 -1.27 -1.51
C VAL A 236 -13.28 0.09 -0.88
N SER A 237 -14.28 0.81 -1.35
CA SER A 237 -14.62 2.14 -0.81
C SER A 237 -15.41 2.00 0.48
N GLN A 238 -14.93 2.65 1.55
CA GLN A 238 -15.61 2.67 2.85
C GLN A 238 -16.00 4.11 3.19
N PRO A 239 -17.31 4.41 3.38
CA PRO A 239 -17.73 5.69 3.90
C PRO A 239 -17.32 5.81 5.38
N VAL A 240 -16.76 6.97 5.76
CA VAL A 240 -16.34 7.21 7.16
C VAL A 240 -17.52 7.60 8.02
N SER A 241 -18.47 8.32 7.44
CA SER A 241 -19.58 8.99 8.14
C SER A 241 -20.94 8.28 8.03
N ALA A 242 -21.05 7.21 7.21
CA ALA A 242 -22.31 6.48 7.09
C ALA A 242 -22.29 5.22 7.95
N PRO A 243 -23.40 4.87 8.62
CA PRO A 243 -23.55 3.54 9.18
C PRO A 243 -23.37 2.52 8.05
N VAL A 244 -22.48 1.56 8.26
CA VAL A 244 -22.27 0.47 7.31
C VAL A 244 -23.55 -0.37 7.32
N ASP A 245 -24.42 -0.12 6.36
CA ASP A 245 -25.56 -0.99 6.11
C ASP A 245 -24.97 -2.22 5.39
N LEU A 246 -24.59 -3.21 6.16
CA LEU A 246 -24.13 -4.49 5.67
C LEU A 246 -25.35 -5.26 5.15
N ALA A 247 -25.92 -4.82 4.04
CA ALA A 247 -26.76 -5.66 3.23
C ALA A 247 -25.83 -6.73 2.62
N PHE A 248 -25.71 -7.85 3.29
CA PHE A 248 -25.22 -9.06 2.66
C PHE A 248 -26.25 -9.43 1.59
N GLY A 249 -25.90 -9.18 0.33
CA GLY A 249 -26.72 -9.66 -0.78
C GLY A 249 -26.83 -11.18 -0.68
N GLU A 250 -28.08 -11.67 -0.80
CA GLU A 250 -28.44 -13.06 -0.98
C GLU A 250 -27.82 -13.64 -2.25
#